data_693b31feca09df30d51e55d82bea667e
#
_entry.id   693b31feca09df30d51e55d82bea667e
#
_cell.length_a   1.000
_cell.length_b   1.000
_cell.length_c   1.000
_cell.angle_alpha   90.00
_cell.angle_beta   90.00
_cell.angle_gamma   90.00
#
_symmetry.space_group_name_H-M   'P 1'
#
loop_
_entity.id
_entity.type
_entity.pdbx_description
1 polymer ?
#
loop_
_entity_poly.entity_id
_entity_poly.type
_entity_poly.pdbx_seq_one_letter_code
_entity_poly.pdbx_strand_id
1 'polypeptide(L)'
;MQQNGGSFEIEFVDDLPNFDSMGKQENTVIVIDDLMSEASQNDQVQALFTRGRHLNLSVIYLAQNLFHKGKHSRDMSLNTDYMVLFKNARDASQITHLSRQMYPANSKFLTWAFHDATSKEPYSYLFLDLKPNTNESLRVRSNILNEQYQIVYVPKSL
;
A
#
# COMPACT_ATOMS: atom_id res chain seq x y z
N MET A 1 28.48 8.68 19.71
CA MET A 1 27.03 8.56 19.49
C MET A 1 26.68 7.08 19.57
N GLN A 2 26.04 6.66 20.65
CA GLN A 2 25.55 5.28 20.79
C GLN A 2 24.31 5.17 19.91
N GLN A 3 24.37 4.30 18.90
CA GLN A 3 23.18 3.85 18.19
C GLN A 3 22.36 3.00 19.16
N ASN A 4 21.25 3.52 19.66
CA ASN A 4 20.23 2.73 20.28
C ASN A 4 19.58 1.87 19.19
N GLY A 5 20.16 0.70 18.93
CA GLY A 5 19.52 -0.35 18.15
C GLY A 5 18.35 -0.90 18.97
N GLY A 6 17.15 -0.42 18.69
CA GLY A 6 15.93 -1.04 19.22
C GLY A 6 15.90 -2.48 18.72
N SER A 7 15.85 -3.44 19.64
CA SER A 7 15.58 -4.84 19.29
C SER A 7 14.10 -4.93 18.90
N PHE A 8 13.81 -5.53 17.75
CA PHE A 8 12.44 -5.91 17.36
C PHE A 8 12.36 -7.44 17.36
N GLU A 9 11.19 -7.93 17.75
CA GLU A 9 10.87 -9.36 17.72
C GLU A 9 10.06 -9.66 16.48
N ILE A 10 10.34 -10.78 15.82
CA ILE A 10 9.56 -11.25 14.67
C ILE A 10 8.96 -12.59 15.04
N GLU A 11 7.64 -12.68 14.93
CA GLU A 11 6.87 -13.90 15.07
C GLU A 11 6.26 -14.29 13.73
N PHE A 12 6.37 -15.55 13.33
CA PHE A 12 5.73 -16.11 12.15
C PHE A 12 4.56 -16.97 12.60
N VAL A 13 3.39 -16.72 12.04
CA VAL A 13 2.16 -17.45 12.35
C VAL A 13 1.50 -17.92 11.06
N ASP A 14 0.95 -19.13 11.06
CA ASP A 14 0.26 -19.70 9.90
C ASP A 14 -1.17 -19.18 9.76
N ASP A 15 -1.80 -18.79 10.87
CA ASP A 15 -3.16 -18.27 10.93
C ASP A 15 -3.20 -16.82 11.39
N LEU A 16 -4.30 -16.13 11.05
CA LEU A 16 -4.53 -14.78 11.53
C LEU A 16 -4.72 -14.77 13.06
N PRO A 17 -3.88 -14.03 13.80
CA PRO A 17 -4.03 -13.94 15.24
C PRO A 17 -5.33 -13.22 15.61
N ASN A 18 -5.83 -13.48 16.82
CA ASN A 18 -6.95 -12.71 17.36
C ASN A 18 -6.46 -11.31 17.78
N PHE A 19 -6.72 -10.31 16.94
CA PHE A 19 -6.26 -8.94 17.13
C PHE A 19 -6.87 -8.25 18.37
N ASP A 20 -8.07 -8.65 18.78
CA ASP A 20 -8.70 -8.12 19.99
C ASP A 20 -7.96 -8.55 21.27
N SER A 21 -7.22 -9.67 21.21
CA SER A 21 -6.41 -10.19 22.31
C SER A 21 -4.98 -9.63 22.35
N MET A 22 -4.50 -9.01 21.26
CA MET A 22 -3.11 -8.51 21.18
C MET A 22 -2.85 -7.31 22.10
N GLY A 23 -3.86 -6.75 22.73
CA GLY A 23 -3.71 -5.60 23.62
C GLY A 23 -3.13 -4.38 22.91
N LYS A 24 -2.95 -3.28 23.62
CA LYS A 24 -2.23 -2.09 23.12
C LYS A 24 -0.71 -2.35 23.21
N GLN A 25 -0.18 -3.20 22.35
CA GLN A 25 1.27 -3.33 22.21
C GLN A 25 1.80 -2.09 21.47
N GLU A 26 2.95 -1.61 21.92
CA GLU A 26 3.58 -0.45 21.29
C GLU A 26 4.14 -0.85 19.93
N ASN A 27 3.75 -0.10 18.86
CA ASN A 27 4.36 -0.14 17.53
C ASN A 27 4.44 -1.53 16.86
N THR A 28 3.32 -2.24 16.81
CA THR A 28 3.26 -3.54 16.12
C THR A 28 3.01 -3.37 14.63
N VAL A 29 3.79 -4.08 13.80
CA VAL A 29 3.58 -4.18 12.35
C VAL A 29 3.12 -5.59 12.02
N ILE A 30 2.00 -5.71 11.34
CA ILE A 30 1.45 -6.99 10.85
C ILE A 30 1.71 -7.05 9.35
N VAL A 31 2.39 -8.09 8.90
CA VAL A 31 2.61 -8.37 7.47
C VAL A 31 1.73 -9.56 7.09
N ILE A 32 0.83 -9.35 6.14
CA ILE A 32 -0.06 -10.39 5.59
C ILE A 32 0.41 -10.70 4.19
N ASP A 33 0.89 -11.92 3.97
CA ASP A 33 1.39 -12.40 2.69
C ASP A 33 0.57 -13.59 2.20
N ASP A 34 0.24 -13.60 0.92
CA ASP A 34 -0.39 -14.69 0.15
C ASP A 34 -1.77 -15.21 0.66
N LEU A 35 -2.44 -14.48 1.54
CA LEU A 35 -3.78 -14.82 2.04
C LEU A 35 -4.91 -14.16 1.23
N MET A 36 -4.74 -13.97 -0.09
CA MET A 36 -5.65 -13.15 -0.92
C MET A 36 -7.11 -13.60 -0.90
N SER A 37 -7.39 -14.91 -0.99
CA SER A 37 -8.76 -15.42 -0.99
C SER A 37 -9.39 -15.39 0.41
N GLU A 38 -8.63 -15.69 1.43
CA GLU A 38 -9.06 -15.75 2.82
C GLU A 38 -9.14 -14.35 3.42
N ALA A 39 -8.12 -13.52 3.23
CA ALA A 39 -8.08 -12.16 3.75
C ALA A 39 -9.19 -11.28 3.18
N SER A 40 -9.50 -11.40 1.89
CA SER A 40 -10.55 -10.59 1.24
C SER A 40 -11.98 -10.96 1.66
N GLN A 41 -12.16 -12.10 2.32
CA GLN A 41 -13.43 -12.57 2.88
C GLN A 41 -13.46 -12.54 4.41
N ASN A 42 -12.32 -12.28 5.05
CA ASN A 42 -12.18 -12.33 6.50
C ASN A 42 -12.52 -10.97 7.13
N ASP A 43 -13.54 -10.96 7.98
CA ASP A 43 -14.00 -9.78 8.70
C ASP A 43 -12.92 -9.21 9.64
N GLN A 44 -12.02 -10.06 10.17
CA GLN A 44 -10.89 -9.63 11.02
C GLN A 44 -9.86 -8.82 10.24
N VAL A 45 -9.51 -9.25 9.02
CA VAL A 45 -8.59 -8.49 8.16
C VAL A 45 -9.19 -7.15 7.77
N GLN A 46 -10.48 -7.11 7.42
CA GLN A 46 -11.19 -5.85 7.19
C GLN A 46 -11.11 -4.93 8.42
N ALA A 47 -11.31 -5.49 9.62
CA ALA A 47 -11.25 -4.74 10.87
C ALA A 47 -9.86 -4.10 11.10
N LEU A 48 -8.77 -4.78 10.70
CA LEU A 48 -7.41 -4.20 10.77
C LEU A 48 -7.28 -2.93 9.92
N PHE A 49 -7.79 -2.93 8.69
CA PHE A 49 -7.75 -1.75 7.81
C PHE A 49 -8.62 -0.60 8.31
N THR A 50 -9.72 -0.90 9.00
CA THR A 50 -10.67 0.12 9.47
C THR A 50 -10.36 0.60 10.89
N ARG A 51 -9.87 -0.26 11.76
CA ARG A 51 -9.70 -0.01 13.21
C ARG A 51 -8.25 -0.12 13.70
N GLY A 52 -7.34 -0.70 12.92
CA GLY A 52 -5.95 -0.98 13.34
C GLY A 52 -5.22 0.24 13.90
N ARG A 53 -5.49 1.44 13.36
CA ARG A 53 -4.94 2.70 13.87
C ARG A 53 -5.30 2.98 15.33
N HIS A 54 -6.46 2.53 15.82
CA HIS A 54 -6.89 2.69 17.21
C HIS A 54 -6.21 1.71 18.17
N LEU A 55 -5.58 0.67 17.60
CA LEU A 55 -4.83 -0.36 18.31
C LEU A 55 -3.32 -0.18 18.19
N ASN A 56 -2.84 0.95 17.61
CA ASN A 56 -1.43 1.20 17.27
C ASN A 56 -0.82 0.12 16.37
N LEU A 57 -1.63 -0.49 15.51
CA LEU A 57 -1.19 -1.48 14.56
C LEU A 57 -0.95 -0.84 13.20
N SER A 58 0.19 -1.18 12.58
CA SER A 58 0.47 -0.91 11.16
C SER A 58 0.30 -2.21 10.38
N VAL A 59 -0.39 -2.15 9.24
CA VAL A 59 -0.66 -3.34 8.42
C VAL A 59 0.02 -3.19 7.07
N ILE A 60 0.82 -4.17 6.70
CA ILE A 60 1.38 -4.33 5.36
C ILE A 60 0.69 -5.54 4.72
N TYR A 61 -0.02 -5.32 3.62
CA TYR A 61 -0.70 -6.37 2.90
C TYR A 61 -0.07 -6.56 1.51
N LEU A 62 0.48 -7.74 1.27
CA LEU A 62 1.09 -8.11 0.00
C LEU A 62 0.01 -8.74 -0.88
N ALA A 63 -0.33 -8.07 -1.98
CA ALA A 63 -1.38 -8.49 -2.89
C ALA A 63 -0.85 -8.69 -4.31
N GLN A 64 -1.20 -9.80 -4.94
CA GLN A 64 -0.87 -10.07 -6.35
C GLN A 64 -1.82 -9.32 -7.31
N ASN A 65 -3.00 -8.93 -6.83
CA ASN A 65 -4.04 -8.30 -7.61
C ASN A 65 -4.62 -7.09 -6.85
N LEU A 66 -4.57 -5.92 -7.45
CA LEU A 66 -5.05 -4.67 -6.86
C LEU A 66 -6.57 -4.66 -6.68
N PHE A 67 -7.31 -5.31 -7.59
CA PHE A 67 -8.78 -5.38 -7.61
C PHE A 67 -9.26 -6.83 -7.46
N HIS A 68 -8.85 -7.49 -6.38
CA HIS A 68 -9.34 -8.82 -6.08
C HIS A 68 -10.86 -8.82 -5.83
N LYS A 69 -11.56 -9.85 -6.38
CA LYS A 69 -13.00 -10.02 -6.14
C LYS A 69 -13.23 -10.64 -4.77
N GLY A 70 -13.37 -9.82 -3.75
CA GLY A 70 -13.67 -10.24 -2.39
C GLY A 70 -14.66 -9.31 -1.73
N LYS A 71 -15.40 -9.82 -0.74
CA LYS A 71 -16.42 -9.07 0.02
C LYS A 71 -15.89 -7.75 0.58
N HIS A 72 -14.65 -7.75 1.08
CA HIS A 72 -14.03 -6.62 1.77
C HIS A 72 -12.95 -5.89 0.96
N SER A 73 -12.63 -6.34 -0.26
CA SER A 73 -11.53 -5.79 -1.05
C SER A 73 -11.69 -4.28 -1.31
N ARG A 74 -12.91 -3.81 -1.51
CA ARG A 74 -13.19 -2.39 -1.70
C ARG A 74 -12.92 -1.59 -0.43
N ASP A 75 -13.38 -2.08 0.72
CA ASP A 75 -13.20 -1.40 2.00
C ASP A 75 -11.72 -1.33 2.38
N MET A 76 -10.97 -2.40 2.16
CA MET A 76 -9.52 -2.43 2.37
C MET A 76 -8.82 -1.40 1.48
N SER A 77 -9.16 -1.36 0.19
CA SER A 77 -8.58 -0.39 -0.75
C SER A 77 -8.89 1.06 -0.37
N LEU A 78 -10.11 1.36 0.08
CA LEU A 78 -10.52 2.71 0.49
C LEU A 78 -9.90 3.17 1.82
N ASN A 79 -9.49 2.23 2.68
CA ASN A 79 -8.84 2.51 3.97
C ASN A 79 -7.31 2.36 3.93
N THR A 80 -6.74 2.15 2.74
CA THR A 80 -5.30 2.08 2.55
C THR A 80 -4.71 3.48 2.51
N ASP A 81 -3.74 3.76 3.39
CA ASP A 81 -3.02 5.04 3.43
C ASP A 81 -1.94 5.13 2.35
N TYR A 82 -1.32 4.02 2.01
CA TYR A 82 -0.21 3.94 1.05
C TYR A 82 -0.35 2.75 0.12
N MET A 83 -0.02 2.93 -1.16
CA MET A 83 0.12 1.83 -2.11
C MET A 83 1.50 1.84 -2.74
N VAL A 84 2.11 0.65 -2.84
CA VAL A 84 3.36 0.42 -3.57
C VAL A 84 3.06 -0.48 -4.76
N LEU A 85 3.20 0.05 -5.95
CA LEU A 85 2.81 -0.61 -7.19
C LEU A 85 4.04 -1.10 -7.94
N PHE A 86 4.23 -2.41 -8.00
CA PHE A 86 5.26 -3.07 -8.79
C PHE A 86 4.76 -3.43 -10.19
N LYS A 87 5.69 -3.60 -11.12
CA LYS A 87 5.37 -4.01 -12.49
C LYS A 87 4.77 -5.42 -12.50
N ASN A 88 3.53 -5.53 -12.99
CA ASN A 88 2.90 -6.81 -13.28
C ASN A 88 2.63 -6.90 -14.79
N ALA A 89 3.38 -7.79 -15.46
CA ALA A 89 3.25 -7.98 -16.92
C ALA A 89 1.94 -8.66 -17.33
N ARG A 90 1.26 -9.35 -16.39
CA ARG A 90 0.03 -10.10 -16.70
C ARG A 90 -1.22 -9.24 -16.68
N ASP A 91 -1.22 -8.13 -15.89
CA ASP A 91 -2.41 -7.30 -15.75
C ASP A 91 -2.04 -5.81 -15.66
N ALA A 92 -1.77 -5.23 -16.80
CA ALA A 92 -1.54 -3.78 -16.92
C ALA A 92 -2.86 -2.97 -16.83
N SER A 93 -4.02 -3.61 -16.94
CA SER A 93 -5.33 -2.93 -16.91
C SER A 93 -5.65 -2.36 -15.54
N GLN A 94 -5.15 -2.96 -14.46
CA GLN A 94 -5.37 -2.50 -13.09
C GLN A 94 -4.92 -1.06 -12.87
N ILE A 95 -3.76 -0.69 -13.40
CA ILE A 95 -3.24 0.67 -13.30
C ILE A 95 -4.13 1.66 -14.06
N THR A 96 -4.68 1.26 -15.21
CA THR A 96 -5.62 2.10 -15.95
C THR A 96 -6.91 2.35 -15.17
N HIS A 97 -7.43 1.34 -14.48
CA HIS A 97 -8.61 1.49 -13.63
C HIS A 97 -8.33 2.42 -12.44
N LEU A 98 -7.21 2.22 -11.75
CA LEU A 98 -6.81 3.08 -10.64
C LEU A 98 -6.61 4.54 -11.10
N SER A 99 -5.99 4.73 -12.26
CA SER A 99 -5.76 6.05 -12.85
C SER A 99 -7.06 6.80 -13.12
N ARG A 100 -8.09 6.12 -13.63
CA ARG A 100 -9.42 6.71 -13.84
C ARG A 100 -10.13 7.06 -12.53
N GLN A 101 -9.91 6.28 -11.48
CA GLN A 101 -10.51 6.56 -10.17
C GLN A 101 -9.84 7.77 -9.51
N MET A 102 -8.51 7.85 -9.53
CA MET A 102 -7.77 8.92 -8.86
C MET A 102 -7.74 10.22 -9.67
N TYR A 103 -7.62 10.11 -10.99
CA TYR A 103 -7.43 11.25 -11.90
C TYR A 103 -8.42 11.19 -13.08
N PRO A 104 -9.74 11.34 -12.86
CA PRO A 104 -10.74 11.19 -13.92
C PRO A 104 -10.56 12.19 -15.07
N ALA A 105 -10.13 13.42 -14.78
CA ALA A 105 -9.84 14.44 -15.79
C ALA A 105 -8.54 14.20 -16.56
N ASN A 106 -7.59 13.46 -15.98
CA ASN A 106 -6.30 13.14 -16.59
C ASN A 106 -5.94 11.66 -16.39
N SER A 107 -6.80 10.78 -16.90
CA SER A 107 -6.72 9.34 -16.66
C SER A 107 -5.45 8.65 -17.21
N LYS A 108 -4.62 9.34 -17.99
CA LYS A 108 -3.34 8.81 -18.48
C LYS A 108 -2.18 9.11 -17.54
N PHE A 109 -2.31 10.09 -16.64
CA PHE A 109 -1.22 10.56 -15.79
C PHE A 109 -0.60 9.45 -14.95
N LEU A 110 -1.41 8.73 -14.17
CA LEU A 110 -0.90 7.68 -13.30
C LEU A 110 -0.30 6.50 -14.08
N THR A 111 -0.88 6.16 -15.23
CA THR A 111 -0.34 5.13 -16.13
C THR A 111 1.05 5.51 -16.64
N TRP A 112 1.25 6.77 -17.01
CA TRP A 112 2.53 7.28 -17.44
C TRP A 112 3.56 7.29 -16.30
N ALA A 113 3.18 7.80 -15.12
CA ALA A 113 4.03 7.80 -13.93
C ALA A 113 4.46 6.38 -13.55
N PHE A 114 3.53 5.43 -13.60
CA PHE A 114 3.80 4.02 -13.34
C PHE A 114 4.80 3.44 -14.33
N HIS A 115 4.61 3.70 -15.61
CA HIS A 115 5.52 3.23 -16.66
C HIS A 115 6.95 3.79 -16.45
N ASP A 116 7.07 5.10 -16.20
CA ASP A 116 8.37 5.72 -15.95
C ASP A 116 9.02 5.15 -14.68
N ALA A 117 8.28 5.04 -13.59
CA ALA A 117 8.79 4.55 -12.32
C ALA A 117 9.28 3.10 -12.37
N THR A 118 8.58 2.23 -13.15
CA THR A 118 8.82 0.78 -13.13
C THR A 118 9.64 0.26 -14.32
N SER A 119 10.14 1.16 -15.19
CA SER A 119 10.93 0.77 -16.37
C SER A 119 12.44 0.87 -16.16
N LYS A 120 12.90 1.53 -15.10
CA LYS A 120 14.32 1.90 -14.93
C LYS A 120 15.17 0.74 -14.43
N GLU A 121 14.69 0.05 -13.42
CA GLU A 121 15.44 -1.02 -12.76
C GLU A 121 14.52 -2.18 -12.36
N PRO A 122 15.05 -3.40 -12.16
CA PRO A 122 14.31 -4.48 -11.55
C PRO A 122 13.77 -4.07 -10.16
N TYR A 123 12.53 -4.44 -9.86
CA TYR A 123 11.85 -4.14 -8.59
C TYR A 123 11.59 -2.65 -8.31
N SER A 124 11.82 -1.77 -9.30
CA SER A 124 11.39 -0.38 -9.17
C SER A 124 9.86 -0.28 -9.10
N TYR A 125 9.37 0.73 -8.41
CA TYR A 125 7.97 0.83 -8.01
C TYR A 125 7.44 2.26 -8.11
N LEU A 126 6.13 2.38 -8.21
CA LEU A 126 5.42 3.62 -7.99
C LEU A 126 4.80 3.61 -6.59
N PHE A 127 5.03 4.67 -5.84
CA PHE A 127 4.47 4.88 -4.50
C PHE A 127 3.33 5.91 -4.57
N LEU A 128 2.19 5.57 -3.97
CA LEU A 128 1.04 6.45 -3.84
C LEU A 128 0.78 6.74 -2.36
N ASP A 129 0.71 8.02 -2.02
CA ASP A 129 0.27 8.49 -0.71
C ASP A 129 -1.21 8.89 -0.81
N LEU A 130 -2.08 8.06 -0.23
CA LEU A 130 -3.54 8.20 -0.35
C LEU A 130 -4.16 8.94 0.83
N LYS A 131 -3.36 9.40 1.79
CA LYS A 131 -3.87 10.15 2.93
C LYS A 131 -4.59 11.41 2.50
N PRO A 132 -5.72 11.77 3.14
CA PRO A 132 -6.50 12.95 2.76
C PRO A 132 -5.74 14.28 2.90
N ASN A 133 -4.80 14.36 3.85
CA ASN A 133 -4.02 15.57 4.13
C ASN A 133 -2.72 15.68 3.31
N THR A 134 -2.42 14.72 2.46
CA THR A 134 -1.23 14.76 1.61
C THR A 134 -1.38 15.83 0.53
N ASN A 135 -0.33 16.64 0.36
CA ASN A 135 -0.27 17.60 -0.74
C ASN A 135 -0.34 16.87 -2.08
N GLU A 136 -1.22 17.33 -2.99
CA GLU A 136 -1.43 16.69 -4.30
C GLU A 136 -0.14 16.55 -5.12
N SER A 137 0.78 17.53 -5.02
CA SER A 137 2.07 17.47 -5.70
C SER A 137 3.01 16.40 -5.15
N LEU A 138 2.76 15.84 -3.96
CA LEU A 138 3.59 14.83 -3.31
C LEU A 138 2.90 13.45 -3.26
N ARG A 139 1.73 13.33 -3.85
CA ARG A 139 0.91 12.10 -3.80
C ARG A 139 1.52 10.94 -4.58
N VAL A 140 2.14 11.20 -5.71
CA VAL A 140 2.68 10.18 -6.61
C VAL A 140 4.19 10.30 -6.67
N ARG A 141 4.88 9.28 -6.19
CA ARG A 141 6.35 9.30 -6.05
C ARG A 141 6.98 7.98 -6.46
N SER A 142 8.27 7.99 -6.70
CA SER A 142 9.10 6.78 -6.78
C SER A 142 10.42 7.01 -6.05
N ASN A 143 11.16 5.93 -5.85
CA ASN A 143 12.48 5.97 -5.22
C ASN A 143 12.48 6.57 -3.80
N ILE A 144 11.39 6.34 -3.03
CA ILE A 144 11.19 6.96 -1.71
C ILE A 144 12.18 6.48 -0.64
N LEU A 145 12.81 5.31 -0.84
CA LEU A 145 13.81 4.75 0.07
C LEU A 145 15.24 5.18 -0.28
N ASN A 146 15.42 5.96 -1.34
CA ASN A 146 16.74 6.46 -1.73
C ASN A 146 17.09 7.69 -0.89
N GLU A 147 18.28 7.68 -0.30
CA GLU A 147 18.77 8.77 0.55
C GLU A 147 19.18 10.02 -0.24
N GLN A 148 19.49 9.88 -1.52
CA GLN A 148 20.03 10.99 -2.34
C GLN A 148 18.92 11.81 -3.00
N TYR A 149 17.87 11.14 -3.54
CA TYR A 149 16.76 11.81 -4.22
C TYR A 149 15.51 10.95 -4.30
N GLN A 150 14.38 11.62 -4.33
CA GLN A 150 13.08 11.04 -4.64
C GLN A 150 12.55 11.65 -5.94
N ILE A 151 11.79 10.89 -6.69
CA ILE A 151 11.12 11.36 -7.90
C ILE A 151 9.66 11.63 -7.57
N VAL A 152 9.18 12.81 -7.92
CA VAL A 152 7.80 13.24 -7.73
C VAL A 152 7.14 13.41 -9.10
N TYR A 153 5.97 12.83 -9.27
CA TYR A 153 5.17 12.95 -10.48
C TYR A 153 3.99 13.91 -10.22
N VAL A 154 3.90 14.93 -11.05
CA VAL A 154 2.84 15.96 -10.94
C VAL A 154 2.06 15.99 -12.26
N PRO A 155 0.71 15.95 -12.23
CA PRO A 155 -0.06 16.09 -13.43
C PRO A 155 0.17 17.49 -14.03
N LYS A 156 0.40 17.56 -15.34
CA LYS A 156 0.43 18.86 -16.02
C LYS A 156 -0.94 19.50 -15.86
N SER A 157 -0.99 20.75 -15.40
CA SER A 157 -2.21 21.56 -15.45
C SER A 157 -2.73 21.56 -16.89
N LEU A 158 -3.99 21.23 -17.04
CA LEU A 158 -4.70 21.40 -18.31
C LEU A 158 -4.85 22.89 -18.64
#